data_18046a53fb2b6b3f0564a5898cf51db8
#
_entry.id   18046a53fb2b6b3f0564a5898cf51db8
#
_cell.length_a   1.000
_cell.length_b   1.000
_cell.length_c   1.000
_cell.angle_alpha   90.00
_cell.angle_beta   90.00
_cell.angle_gamma   90.00
#
_symmetry.space_group_name_H-M   'P 1'
#
loop_
_entity.id
_entity.type
_entity.pdbx_description
1 polymer ?
#
loop_
_entity_poly.entity_id
_entity_poly.type
_entity_poly.pdbx_seq_one_letter_code
_entity_poly.pdbx_strand_id
1 'polypeptide(L)'
;MDLLHSTNEIKKISLSMFRKNFFGVFHGSISARVEKNQFIINKQSAIFDDLQDSDLTLLSSKKDYRCNDASLDADIHLNIYKNINEAKFVCYAMPPYVTAYAMKHEKIAPKDYFGCMRFNEILVYDPKQFDDWYERAETEIYRAMIEKNTNVVVIKGYGVYAYSRSPQLLAKDIALLENSCKLLHFTGDYSDFSI
;
A
#
# COMPACT_ATOMS: atom_id res chain seq x y z
N MET A 1 19.22 -6.21 -3.30
CA MET A 1 18.47 -7.25 -4.07
C MET A 1 18.80 -7.04 -5.53
N ASP A 2 18.88 -8.10 -6.34
CA ASP A 2 19.16 -7.95 -7.78
C ASP A 2 18.03 -7.16 -8.48
N LEU A 3 18.38 -6.20 -9.34
CA LEU A 3 17.44 -5.33 -10.05
C LEU A 3 16.48 -6.14 -10.94
N LEU A 4 17.02 -7.08 -11.71
CA LEU A 4 16.22 -7.91 -12.62
C LEU A 4 15.21 -8.77 -11.86
N HIS A 5 15.63 -9.36 -10.74
CA HIS A 5 14.75 -10.11 -9.87
C HIS A 5 13.63 -9.21 -9.31
N SER A 6 13.99 -8.02 -8.81
CA SER A 6 13.02 -7.06 -8.27
C SER A 6 11.98 -6.63 -9.30
N THR A 7 12.42 -6.35 -10.55
CA THR A 7 11.57 -5.99 -11.67
C THR A 7 10.55 -7.11 -11.98
N ASN A 8 11.02 -8.35 -12.08
CA ASN A 8 10.16 -9.50 -12.37
C ASN A 8 9.12 -9.76 -11.26
N GLU A 9 9.53 -9.64 -10.00
CA GLU A 9 8.62 -9.79 -8.86
C GLU A 9 7.55 -8.68 -8.84
N ILE A 10 7.93 -7.42 -9.09
CA ILE A 10 6.97 -6.31 -9.19
C ILE A 10 5.94 -6.61 -10.30
N LYS A 11 6.39 -6.95 -11.51
CA LYS A 11 5.48 -7.22 -12.64
C LYS A 11 4.50 -8.33 -12.33
N LYS A 12 4.99 -9.43 -11.78
CA LYS A 12 4.16 -10.60 -11.43
C LYS A 12 3.10 -10.27 -10.38
N ILE A 13 3.48 -9.55 -9.31
CA ILE A 13 2.55 -9.24 -8.23
C ILE A 13 1.57 -8.14 -8.64
N SER A 14 2.01 -7.18 -9.46
CA SER A 14 1.16 -6.11 -9.99
C SER A 14 -0.01 -6.65 -10.78
N LEU A 15 0.23 -7.61 -11.66
CA LEU A 15 -0.84 -8.27 -12.41
C LEU A 15 -1.85 -8.97 -11.47
N SER A 16 -1.36 -9.62 -10.41
CA SER A 16 -2.23 -10.25 -9.41
C SER A 16 -3.06 -9.22 -8.64
N MET A 17 -2.47 -8.09 -8.28
CA MET A 17 -3.15 -7.00 -7.59
C MET A 17 -4.18 -6.30 -8.49
N PHE A 18 -3.84 -6.11 -9.77
CA PHE A 18 -4.75 -5.55 -10.77
C PHE A 18 -5.98 -6.45 -10.97
N ARG A 19 -5.79 -7.77 -11.14
CA ARG A 19 -6.89 -8.75 -11.29
C ARG A 19 -7.82 -8.81 -10.08
N LYS A 20 -7.38 -8.34 -8.93
CA LYS A 20 -8.17 -8.24 -7.70
C LYS A 20 -8.79 -6.85 -7.48
N ASN A 21 -8.61 -5.93 -8.42
CA ASN A 21 -9.01 -4.52 -8.32
C ASN A 21 -8.35 -3.77 -7.15
N PHE A 22 -7.15 -4.18 -6.74
CA PHE A 22 -6.37 -3.47 -5.73
C PHE A 22 -5.53 -2.38 -6.37
N PHE A 23 -5.03 -2.62 -7.59
CA PHE A 23 -4.50 -1.61 -8.50
C PHE A 23 -5.51 -1.35 -9.62
N GLY A 24 -5.55 -0.14 -10.13
CA GLY A 24 -6.43 0.26 -11.23
C GLY A 24 -5.68 0.93 -12.37
N VAL A 25 -6.44 1.43 -13.34
CA VAL A 25 -5.88 2.18 -14.48
C VAL A 25 -5.34 3.54 -14.05
N PHE A 26 -5.94 4.14 -13.00
CA PHE A 26 -5.61 5.49 -12.54
C PHE A 26 -4.96 5.53 -11.15
N HIS A 27 -4.85 4.40 -10.47
CA HIS A 27 -4.34 4.35 -9.10
C HIS A 27 -3.51 3.11 -8.86
N GLY A 28 -2.60 3.24 -7.94
CA GLY A 28 -1.69 2.20 -7.48
C GLY A 28 -0.23 2.61 -7.62
N SER A 29 0.56 2.17 -6.69
CA SER A 29 2.01 2.22 -6.80
C SER A 29 2.65 1.02 -6.15
N ILE A 30 3.77 0.59 -6.70
CA ILE A 30 4.55 -0.51 -6.14
C ILE A 30 6.03 -0.29 -6.39
N SER A 31 6.82 -0.58 -5.38
CA SER A 31 8.27 -0.46 -5.47
C SER A 31 9.01 -1.60 -4.78
N ALA A 32 10.26 -1.77 -5.12
CA ALA A 32 11.19 -2.67 -4.46
C ALA A 32 12.51 -1.98 -4.16
N ARG A 33 13.03 -2.18 -2.93
CA ARG A 33 14.36 -1.73 -2.54
C ARG A 33 15.42 -2.59 -3.22
N VAL A 34 16.25 -1.97 -4.05
CA VAL A 34 17.38 -2.63 -4.72
C VAL A 34 18.62 -2.57 -3.83
N GLU A 35 18.96 -1.36 -3.38
CA GLU A 35 20.09 -1.09 -2.48
C GLU A 35 19.66 -0.19 -1.31
N LYS A 36 20.58 0.13 -0.40
CA LYS A 36 20.30 0.96 0.78
C LYS A 36 19.61 2.29 0.43
N ASN A 37 20.06 2.91 -0.68
CA ASN A 37 19.58 4.23 -1.11
C ASN A 37 18.96 4.20 -2.51
N GLN A 38 18.62 3.03 -3.03
CA GLN A 38 18.05 2.85 -4.36
C GLN A 38 16.82 1.93 -4.33
N PHE A 39 15.82 2.29 -5.07
CA PHE A 39 14.61 1.49 -5.25
C PHE A 39 14.06 1.66 -6.66
N ILE A 40 13.40 0.63 -7.17
CA ILE A 40 12.66 0.67 -8.41
C ILE A 40 11.18 0.88 -8.10
N ILE A 41 10.50 1.74 -8.86
CA ILE A 41 9.08 2.06 -8.71
C ILE A 41 8.42 2.19 -10.08
N ASN A 42 7.12 1.95 -10.16
CA ASN A 42 6.37 2.23 -11.38
C ASN A 42 6.33 3.72 -11.71
N LYS A 43 6.26 4.02 -13.00
CA LYS A 43 6.00 5.37 -13.49
C LYS A 43 4.54 5.77 -13.25
N GLN A 44 4.27 7.06 -13.28
CA GLN A 44 2.94 7.61 -13.15
C GLN A 44 1.99 7.15 -14.26
N SER A 45 2.52 6.95 -15.48
CA SER A 45 1.77 6.48 -16.64
C SER A 45 1.57 4.97 -16.72
N ALA A 46 2.14 4.20 -15.76
CA ALA A 46 2.08 2.75 -15.80
C ALA A 46 0.65 2.22 -15.58
N ILE A 47 0.29 1.22 -16.39
CA ILE A 47 -0.95 0.45 -16.22
C ILE A 47 -0.57 -0.96 -15.80
N PHE A 48 -1.20 -1.47 -14.73
CA PHE A 48 -0.73 -2.67 -14.03
C PHE A 48 -1.17 -4.01 -14.63
N ASP A 49 -2.00 -4.01 -15.65
CA ASP A 49 -2.43 -5.23 -16.34
C ASP A 49 -1.35 -5.83 -17.25
N ASP A 50 -0.45 -4.98 -17.76
CA ASP A 50 0.68 -5.38 -18.63
C ASP A 50 1.94 -4.55 -18.35
N LEU A 51 2.37 -4.51 -17.11
CA LEU A 51 3.51 -3.69 -16.69
C LEU A 51 4.82 -4.15 -17.36
N GLN A 52 5.44 -3.26 -18.13
CA GLN A 52 6.69 -3.50 -18.85
C GLN A 52 7.89 -2.96 -18.06
N ASP A 53 9.12 -3.37 -18.45
CA ASP A 53 10.34 -2.83 -17.83
C ASP A 53 10.47 -1.31 -18.03
N SER A 54 9.99 -0.81 -19.18
CA SER A 54 9.94 0.63 -19.49
C SER A 54 9.02 1.44 -18.60
N ASP A 55 8.06 0.78 -17.92
CA ASP A 55 7.11 1.42 -17.01
C ASP A 55 7.64 1.52 -15.58
N LEU A 56 8.85 1.04 -15.37
CA LEU A 56 9.56 1.11 -14.10
C LEU A 56 10.72 2.09 -14.20
N THR A 57 11.03 2.74 -13.09
CA THR A 57 12.17 3.66 -12.99
C THR A 57 12.97 3.38 -11.73
N LEU A 58 14.30 3.40 -11.86
CA LEU A 58 15.24 3.26 -10.75
C LEU A 58 15.52 4.65 -10.18
N LEU A 59 15.14 4.85 -8.93
CA LEU A 59 15.36 6.10 -8.19
C LEU A 59 16.40 5.90 -7.08
N SER A 60 16.99 7.02 -6.67
CA SER A 60 17.88 7.08 -5.52
C SER A 60 17.42 8.16 -4.53
N SER A 61 18.06 8.19 -3.36
CA SER A 61 17.83 9.26 -2.37
C SER A 61 18.22 10.66 -2.87
N LYS A 62 19.01 10.76 -3.94
CA LYS A 62 19.28 12.02 -4.66
C LYS A 62 18.28 12.16 -5.79
N LYS A 63 17.48 13.22 -5.76
CA LYS A 63 16.52 13.53 -6.82
C LYS A 63 17.26 13.87 -8.12
N ASP A 64 16.80 13.30 -9.22
CA ASP A 64 17.24 13.62 -10.58
C ASP A 64 16.03 13.65 -11.53
N TYR A 65 16.26 13.84 -12.84
CA TYR A 65 15.21 13.97 -13.84
C TYR A 65 14.25 12.76 -13.91
N ARG A 66 14.67 11.57 -13.47
CA ARG A 66 13.84 10.36 -13.45
C ARG A 66 12.67 10.46 -12.47
N CYS A 67 12.78 11.33 -11.47
CA CYS A 67 11.69 11.59 -10.54
C CYS A 67 10.47 12.22 -11.21
N ASN A 68 10.63 12.88 -12.36
CA ASN A 68 9.54 13.56 -13.07
C ASN A 68 8.52 12.57 -13.65
N ASP A 69 8.95 11.36 -14.01
CA ASP A 69 8.10 10.32 -14.58
C ASP A 69 7.66 9.28 -13.55
N ALA A 70 8.23 9.31 -12.36
CA ALA A 70 7.92 8.35 -11.31
C ALA A 70 6.51 8.54 -10.75
N SER A 71 5.97 7.49 -10.14
CA SER A 71 4.73 7.59 -9.35
C SER A 71 4.78 8.76 -8.37
N LEU A 72 3.67 9.43 -8.17
CA LEU A 72 3.51 10.50 -7.16
C LEU A 72 3.84 10.02 -5.74
N ASP A 73 3.72 8.72 -5.49
CA ASP A 73 4.04 8.11 -4.19
C ASP A 73 5.54 7.88 -3.97
N ALA A 74 6.42 8.27 -4.92
CA ALA A 74 7.85 7.95 -4.85
C ALA A 74 8.53 8.45 -3.57
N ASP A 75 8.21 9.66 -3.11
CA ASP A 75 8.78 10.23 -1.89
C ASP A 75 8.23 9.54 -0.63
N ILE A 76 6.97 9.13 -0.64
CA ILE A 76 6.35 8.33 0.44
C ILE A 76 7.08 6.98 0.56
N HIS A 77 7.27 6.27 -0.56
CA HIS A 77 7.99 4.98 -0.59
C HIS A 77 9.44 5.15 -0.14
N LEU A 78 10.12 6.19 -0.60
CA LEU A 78 11.50 6.50 -0.19
C LEU A 78 11.60 6.70 1.33
N ASN A 79 10.66 7.43 1.93
CA ASN A 79 10.67 7.71 3.36
C ASN A 79 10.32 6.46 4.19
N ILE A 80 9.44 5.58 3.70
CA ILE A 80 9.24 4.25 4.29
C ILE A 80 10.57 3.47 4.28
N TYR A 81 11.28 3.43 3.14
CA TYR A 81 12.56 2.74 3.04
C TYR A 81 13.66 3.32 3.91
N LYS A 82 13.71 4.64 4.09
CA LYS A 82 14.70 5.30 4.96
C LYS A 82 14.51 4.97 6.44
N ASN A 83 13.27 4.86 6.87
CA ASN A 83 12.92 4.76 8.30
C ASN A 83 12.57 3.33 8.74
N ILE A 84 12.25 2.42 7.81
CA ILE A 84 11.85 1.04 8.11
C ILE A 84 12.79 0.07 7.37
N ASN A 85 13.75 -0.49 8.09
CA ASN A 85 14.75 -1.40 7.51
C ASN A 85 14.13 -2.69 6.94
N GLU A 86 13.03 -3.14 7.49
CA GLU A 86 12.33 -4.36 7.07
C GLU A 86 11.56 -4.20 5.77
N ALA A 87 11.24 -2.96 5.37
CA ALA A 87 10.57 -2.70 4.11
C ALA A 87 11.50 -3.04 2.94
N LYS A 88 11.16 -4.07 2.19
CA LYS A 88 11.82 -4.46 0.93
C LYS A 88 10.93 -4.17 -0.27
N PHE A 89 9.64 -4.28 -0.09
CA PHE A 89 8.59 -3.90 -1.03
C PHE A 89 7.62 -2.97 -0.33
N VAL A 90 7.15 -1.95 -1.06
CA VAL A 90 6.14 -1.00 -0.61
C VAL A 90 5.10 -0.87 -1.70
N CYS A 91 3.84 -0.76 -1.34
CA CYS A 91 2.78 -0.41 -2.29
C CYS A 91 1.75 0.56 -1.68
N TYR A 92 1.13 1.31 -2.56
CA TYR A 92 -0.18 1.92 -2.37
C TYR A 92 -1.21 1.17 -3.21
N ALA A 93 -2.30 0.79 -2.60
CA ALA A 93 -3.41 0.07 -3.24
C ALA A 93 -4.75 0.64 -2.78
N MET A 94 -5.80 0.44 -3.58
CA MET A 94 -7.16 0.89 -3.25
C MET A 94 -8.15 -0.30 -3.27
N PRO A 95 -8.01 -1.26 -2.31
CA PRO A 95 -8.90 -2.40 -2.23
C PRO A 95 -10.34 -1.92 -1.95
N PRO A 96 -11.34 -2.32 -2.74
CA PRO A 96 -12.67 -1.71 -2.70
C PRO A 96 -13.39 -1.81 -1.35
N TYR A 97 -13.37 -3.00 -0.71
CA TYR A 97 -14.08 -3.18 0.56
C TYR A 97 -13.35 -2.54 1.73
N VAL A 98 -12.02 -2.57 1.75
CA VAL A 98 -11.24 -1.84 2.76
C VAL A 98 -11.51 -0.35 2.67
N THR A 99 -11.43 0.20 1.45
CA THR A 99 -11.64 1.63 1.22
C THR A 99 -13.06 2.06 1.60
N ALA A 100 -14.08 1.30 1.18
CA ALA A 100 -15.47 1.58 1.51
C ALA A 100 -15.75 1.48 3.01
N TYR A 101 -15.21 0.46 3.69
CA TYR A 101 -15.36 0.29 5.13
C TYR A 101 -14.70 1.43 5.90
N ALA A 102 -13.49 1.81 5.51
CA ALA A 102 -12.74 2.89 6.15
C ALA A 102 -13.41 4.28 6.04
N MET A 103 -14.29 4.50 5.05
CA MET A 103 -15.05 5.75 4.96
C MET A 103 -16.02 5.95 6.11
N LYS A 104 -16.50 4.87 6.72
CA LYS A 104 -17.54 4.88 7.77
C LYS A 104 -17.01 4.54 9.16
N HIS A 105 -15.83 3.94 9.26
CA HIS A 105 -15.30 3.41 10.52
C HIS A 105 -13.91 3.97 10.80
N GLU A 106 -13.61 4.20 12.08
CA GLU A 106 -12.30 4.69 12.54
C GLU A 106 -11.29 3.55 12.75
N LYS A 107 -11.76 2.30 12.69
CA LYS A 107 -10.95 1.10 12.88
C LYS A 107 -11.54 -0.08 12.13
N ILE A 108 -10.68 -1.03 11.79
CA ILE A 108 -11.03 -2.33 11.22
C ILE A 108 -10.62 -3.40 12.22
N ALA A 109 -11.60 -4.09 12.78
CA ALA A 109 -11.41 -5.24 13.67
C ALA A 109 -11.93 -6.50 12.96
N PRO A 110 -11.06 -7.29 12.30
CA PRO A 110 -11.46 -8.52 11.63
C PRO A 110 -12.19 -9.47 12.60
N LYS A 111 -13.22 -10.15 12.08
CA LYS A 111 -13.97 -11.19 12.82
C LYS A 111 -13.80 -12.58 12.21
N ASP A 112 -13.23 -12.65 11.02
CA ASP A 112 -12.91 -13.92 10.36
C ASP A 112 -11.58 -14.51 10.88
N TYR A 113 -11.46 -15.84 10.77
CA TYR A 113 -10.30 -16.57 11.28
C TYR A 113 -8.97 -16.04 10.78
N PHE A 114 -8.83 -15.84 9.47
CA PHE A 114 -7.57 -15.42 8.87
C PHE A 114 -7.22 -13.98 9.19
N GLY A 115 -8.23 -13.10 9.20
CA GLY A 115 -8.06 -11.70 9.59
C GLY A 115 -7.64 -11.58 11.05
N CYS A 116 -8.32 -12.28 11.97
CA CYS A 116 -7.97 -12.30 13.40
C CYS A 116 -6.56 -12.86 13.67
N MET A 117 -6.13 -13.88 12.91
CA MET A 117 -4.79 -14.46 13.06
C MET A 117 -3.68 -13.51 12.57
N ARG A 118 -4.00 -12.61 11.65
CA ARG A 118 -3.01 -11.70 11.04
C ARG A 118 -3.03 -10.30 11.63
N PHE A 119 -4.20 -9.80 11.95
CA PHE A 119 -4.43 -8.44 12.42
C PHE A 119 -5.26 -8.48 13.71
N ASN A 120 -4.86 -7.70 14.72
CA ASN A 120 -5.71 -7.49 15.90
C ASN A 120 -6.78 -6.43 15.54
N GLU A 121 -6.33 -5.21 15.39
CA GLU A 121 -7.13 -4.06 15.03
C GLU A 121 -6.27 -3.12 14.21
N ILE A 122 -6.81 -2.58 13.13
CA ILE A 122 -6.14 -1.60 12.28
C ILE A 122 -6.88 -0.27 12.44
N LEU A 123 -6.19 0.75 12.92
CA LEU A 123 -6.74 2.10 12.98
C LEU A 123 -6.78 2.70 11.58
N VAL A 124 -7.91 3.31 11.25
CA VAL A 124 -8.06 4.08 10.02
C VAL A 124 -7.47 5.46 10.26
N TYR A 125 -6.51 5.83 9.44
CA TYR A 125 -5.89 7.14 9.47
C TYR A 125 -6.81 8.14 8.75
N ASP A 126 -7.20 9.22 9.43
CA ASP A 126 -7.98 10.30 8.82
C ASP A 126 -7.02 11.36 8.25
N PRO A 127 -6.92 11.51 6.92
CA PRO A 127 -6.04 12.47 6.29
C PRO A 127 -6.56 13.92 6.42
N LYS A 128 -7.78 14.11 6.93
CA LYS A 128 -8.49 15.39 7.03
C LYS A 128 -8.74 15.97 5.63
N GLN A 129 -7.98 17.01 5.24
CA GLN A 129 -8.05 17.58 3.89
C GLN A 129 -7.06 16.90 2.97
N PHE A 130 -7.41 16.76 1.68
CA PHE A 130 -6.57 16.13 0.67
C PHE A 130 -5.69 17.12 -0.10
N ASP A 131 -5.90 18.42 0.04
CA ASP A 131 -5.23 19.46 -0.75
C ASP A 131 -3.70 19.44 -0.58
N ASP A 132 -3.22 19.14 0.64
CA ASP A 132 -1.81 19.04 0.99
C ASP A 132 -1.37 17.60 1.32
N TRP A 133 -2.19 16.62 0.93
CA TRP A 133 -2.01 15.23 1.34
C TRP A 133 -0.65 14.66 0.95
N TYR A 134 -0.21 14.82 -0.29
CA TYR A 134 1.06 14.25 -0.74
C TYR A 134 2.27 14.78 0.04
N GLU A 135 2.27 16.06 0.39
CA GLU A 135 3.34 16.68 1.19
C GLU A 135 3.37 16.09 2.61
N ARG A 136 2.21 15.92 3.23
CA ARG A 136 2.10 15.35 4.57
C ARG A 136 2.34 13.84 4.60
N ALA A 137 1.81 13.12 3.62
CA ALA A 137 1.89 11.67 3.53
C ALA A 137 3.33 11.14 3.55
N GLU A 138 4.28 11.90 2.97
CA GLU A 138 5.71 11.56 3.02
C GLU A 138 6.23 11.31 4.44
N THR A 139 5.66 11.98 5.42
CA THR A 139 6.05 11.88 6.82
C THR A 139 5.05 11.08 7.65
N GLU A 140 3.77 11.30 7.44
CA GLU A 140 2.69 10.76 8.28
C GLU A 140 2.55 9.24 8.11
N ILE A 141 2.72 8.71 6.89
CA ILE A 141 2.56 7.27 6.62
C ILE A 141 3.61 6.44 7.36
N TYR A 142 4.91 6.72 7.20
CA TYR A 142 5.93 5.91 7.88
C TYR A 142 5.89 6.09 9.40
N ARG A 143 5.53 7.28 9.90
CA ARG A 143 5.36 7.51 11.34
C ARG A 143 4.20 6.67 11.89
N ALA A 144 3.04 6.66 11.22
CA ALA A 144 1.92 5.83 11.61
C ALA A 144 2.30 4.33 11.63
N MET A 145 3.07 3.86 10.66
CA MET A 145 3.59 2.48 10.64
C MET A 145 4.46 2.17 11.87
N ILE A 146 5.37 3.08 12.22
CA ILE A 146 6.28 2.90 13.36
C ILE A 146 5.53 3.00 14.70
N GLU A 147 4.73 4.05 14.88
CA GLU A 147 4.01 4.32 16.13
C GLU A 147 3.00 3.21 16.47
N LYS A 148 2.35 2.67 15.45
CA LYS A 148 1.36 1.58 15.63
C LYS A 148 1.97 0.19 15.48
N ASN A 149 3.28 0.10 15.23
CA ASN A 149 3.98 -1.17 14.98
C ASN A 149 3.25 -2.04 13.96
N THR A 150 2.89 -1.45 12.82
CA THR A 150 2.12 -2.09 11.75
C THR A 150 2.83 -1.96 10.41
N ASN A 151 2.63 -2.95 9.56
CA ASN A 151 3.09 -2.90 8.17
C ASN A 151 2.01 -2.45 7.18
N VAL A 152 0.83 -2.06 7.70
CA VAL A 152 -0.32 -1.62 6.91
C VAL A 152 -0.92 -0.38 7.54
N VAL A 153 -1.15 0.66 6.74
CA VAL A 153 -1.88 1.88 7.13
C VAL A 153 -3.04 2.06 6.17
N VAL A 154 -4.25 2.08 6.71
CA VAL A 154 -5.48 2.34 5.96
C VAL A 154 -5.81 3.82 6.08
N ILE A 155 -5.99 4.49 4.94
CA ILE A 155 -6.30 5.91 4.86
C ILE A 155 -7.76 6.08 4.49
N LYS A 156 -8.49 6.83 5.30
CA LYS A 156 -9.91 7.08 5.10
C LYS A 156 -10.18 7.71 3.73
N GLY A 157 -11.00 7.03 2.91
CA GLY A 157 -11.38 7.50 1.58
C GLY A 157 -10.27 7.50 0.53
N TYR A 158 -9.06 6.99 0.85
CA TYR A 158 -7.92 7.02 -0.05
C TYR A 158 -7.45 5.61 -0.45
N GLY A 159 -7.22 4.72 0.52
CA GLY A 159 -6.74 3.36 0.27
C GLY A 159 -5.77 2.87 1.34
N VAL A 160 -4.77 2.10 0.93
CA VAL A 160 -3.87 1.38 1.82
C VAL A 160 -2.43 1.55 1.38
N TYR A 161 -1.56 1.99 2.30
CA TYR A 161 -0.12 1.81 2.16
C TYR A 161 0.32 0.59 2.96
N ALA A 162 1.15 -0.24 2.33
CA ALA A 162 1.70 -1.41 2.99
C ALA A 162 3.15 -1.65 2.61
N TYR A 163 3.92 -2.26 3.52
CA TYR A 163 5.26 -2.76 3.22
C TYR A 163 5.43 -4.21 3.64
N SER A 164 6.38 -4.90 3.02
CA SER A 164 6.75 -6.27 3.41
C SER A 164 8.18 -6.60 2.99
N ARG A 165 8.69 -7.71 3.51
CA ARG A 165 9.96 -8.32 3.07
C ARG A 165 9.82 -9.07 1.75
N SER A 166 8.61 -9.48 1.36
CA SER A 166 8.33 -10.14 0.08
C SER A 166 7.07 -9.57 -0.56
N PRO A 167 7.00 -9.53 -1.91
CA PRO A 167 5.83 -9.03 -2.61
C PRO A 167 4.63 -9.96 -2.46
N GLN A 168 4.84 -11.26 -2.27
CA GLN A 168 3.77 -12.23 -2.03
C GLN A 168 3.10 -11.99 -0.67
N LEU A 169 3.90 -11.74 0.39
CA LEU A 169 3.35 -11.40 1.70
C LEU A 169 2.63 -10.05 1.66
N LEU A 170 3.18 -9.07 0.93
CA LEU A 170 2.54 -7.77 0.73
C LEU A 170 1.13 -7.92 0.15
N ALA A 171 1.01 -8.63 -0.97
CA ALA A 171 -0.28 -8.87 -1.61
C ALA A 171 -1.23 -9.71 -0.74
N LYS A 172 -0.69 -10.68 0.01
CA LYS A 172 -1.47 -11.52 0.93
C LYS A 172 -2.06 -10.70 2.06
N ASP A 173 -1.30 -9.81 2.67
CA ASP A 173 -1.80 -8.95 3.75
C ASP A 173 -2.95 -8.07 3.28
N ILE A 174 -2.81 -7.44 2.11
CA ILE A 174 -3.88 -6.62 1.51
C ILE A 174 -5.11 -7.48 1.18
N ALA A 175 -4.91 -8.67 0.61
CA ALA A 175 -6.01 -9.57 0.26
C ALA A 175 -6.75 -10.11 1.49
N LEU A 176 -6.05 -10.38 2.59
CA LEU A 176 -6.67 -10.77 3.85
C LEU A 176 -7.52 -9.64 4.42
N LEU A 177 -6.98 -8.43 4.46
CA LEU A 177 -7.69 -7.26 4.95
C LEU A 177 -8.94 -6.96 4.11
N GLU A 178 -8.81 -7.03 2.78
CA GLU A 178 -9.93 -6.88 1.86
C GLU A 178 -11.03 -7.91 2.09
N ASN A 179 -10.65 -9.18 2.27
CA ASN A 179 -11.60 -10.24 2.59
C ASN A 179 -12.30 -10.01 3.93
N SER A 180 -11.57 -9.59 4.96
CA SER A 180 -12.16 -9.27 6.27
C SER A 180 -13.16 -8.13 6.18
N CYS A 181 -12.82 -7.03 5.50
CA CYS A 181 -13.73 -5.91 5.28
C CYS A 181 -14.96 -6.31 4.45
N LYS A 182 -14.78 -7.16 3.44
CA LYS A 182 -15.87 -7.72 2.65
C LYS A 182 -16.85 -8.52 3.52
N LEU A 183 -16.34 -9.38 4.40
CA LEU A 183 -17.17 -10.17 5.32
C LEU A 183 -17.88 -9.27 6.33
N LEU A 184 -17.19 -8.29 6.93
CA LEU A 184 -17.80 -7.30 7.82
C LEU A 184 -18.95 -6.54 7.13
N HIS A 185 -18.73 -6.14 5.87
CA HIS A 185 -19.76 -5.46 5.08
C HIS A 185 -21.01 -6.32 4.84
N PHE A 186 -20.84 -7.59 4.46
CA PHE A 186 -21.96 -8.48 4.15
C PHE A 186 -22.70 -9.02 5.38
N THR A 187 -22.00 -9.17 6.50
CA THR A 187 -22.62 -9.65 7.75
C THR A 187 -23.33 -8.54 8.52
N GLY A 188 -23.17 -7.29 8.08
CA GLY A 188 -23.58 -6.12 8.84
C GLY A 188 -22.74 -5.98 10.11
N ASP A 189 -21.94 -4.95 10.22
CA ASP A 189 -21.27 -4.65 11.48
C ASP A 189 -22.30 -4.00 12.43
N TYR A 190 -23.08 -4.84 13.11
CA TYR A 190 -24.08 -4.40 14.08
C TYR A 190 -23.44 -4.01 15.43
N SER A 191 -22.18 -3.60 15.44
CA SER A 191 -21.49 -3.18 16.66
C SER A 191 -22.11 -1.92 17.31
N ASP A 192 -23.00 -1.22 16.61
CA ASP A 192 -23.68 -0.04 17.12
C ASP A 192 -25.08 -0.33 17.76
N PHE A 193 -25.51 -1.57 17.79
CA PHE A 193 -26.70 -1.96 18.53
C PHE A 193 -26.32 -2.62 19.87
N SER A 194 -25.75 -1.80 20.78
CA SER A 194 -25.78 -2.11 22.19
C SER A 194 -27.22 -1.88 22.68
N ILE A 195 -27.94 -2.99 22.93
CA ILE A 195 -29.19 -2.97 23.70
C ILE A 195 -28.85 -2.69 25.16
#